data_1b86a3c576bbf0fdcd667a829efc0c40
#
_entry.id   1b86a3c576bbf0fdcd667a829efc0c40
#
_cell.length_a   1.000
_cell.length_b   1.000
_cell.length_c   1.000
_cell.angle_alpha   90.00
_cell.angle_beta   90.00
_cell.angle_gamma   90.00
#
_symmetry.space_group_name_H-M   'P 1'
#
loop_
_entity.id
_entity.type
_entity.pdbx_description
1 polymer ?
#
loop_
_entity_poly.entity_id
_entity_poly.type
_entity_poly.pdbx_seq_one_letter_code
_entity_poly.pdbx_strand_id
1 'polypeptide(L)'
;MTPLPTRIKNALNEGRILILGAQVLLGFQYRAALEPGFARLSRIAQVMTLVGLALLVGVIALLITPAVWHRVVERGHDSARLHRVTTACIAWALTPIALILGIDTVVALERMLGVGPAAAAGGLATASAVFAWSVIPRALRRSTRRRAGGGEMSESTETPLEDRIEHALTETRVVLPGVQALLGFQFAAMLMDGFTKLPPVSRWIHVGGLACVALATILLITPAAYHRIAENGEDTERVHRVTSRLLLWALVPLALSLAADVFVVASTIVASTIVAIILGAATLVGIVVAWVIVPWRGRRRRRRHDPLARAA
;
A
#
# COMPACT_ATOMS: atom_id res chain seq x y z
N MET A 1 -24.21 -3.95 -19.23
CA MET A 1 -22.89 -4.22 -18.57
C MET A 1 -22.34 -2.91 -18.07
N THR A 2 -21.69 -2.88 -16.91
CA THR A 2 -21.08 -1.64 -16.38
C THR A 2 -19.90 -1.21 -17.27
N PRO A 3 -19.83 0.06 -17.72
CA PRO A 3 -18.76 0.58 -18.56
C PRO A 3 -17.36 0.37 -17.92
N LEU A 4 -16.34 0.19 -18.76
CA LEU A 4 -14.97 -0.08 -18.30
C LEU A 4 -14.42 1.02 -17.37
N PRO A 5 -14.59 2.35 -17.65
CA PRO A 5 -14.13 3.41 -16.76
C PRO A 5 -14.75 3.32 -15.36
N THR A 6 -16.05 3.05 -15.27
CA THR A 6 -16.74 2.86 -13.98
C THR A 6 -16.19 1.66 -13.21
N ARG A 7 -15.87 0.56 -13.89
CA ARG A 7 -15.27 -0.63 -13.25
C ARG A 7 -13.87 -0.36 -12.72
N ILE A 8 -13.07 0.42 -13.44
CA ILE A 8 -11.74 0.86 -13.02
C ILE A 8 -11.86 1.80 -11.81
N LYS A 9 -12.74 2.78 -11.88
CA LYS A 9 -13.01 3.72 -10.77
C LYS A 9 -13.42 2.99 -9.49
N ASN A 10 -14.31 1.99 -9.59
CA ASN A 10 -14.74 1.18 -8.45
C ASN A 10 -13.57 0.36 -7.88
N ALA A 11 -12.77 -0.31 -8.72
CA ALA A 11 -11.62 -1.08 -8.27
C ALA A 11 -10.56 -0.21 -7.60
N LEU A 12 -10.32 1.02 -8.09
CA LEU A 12 -9.42 1.98 -7.46
C LEU A 12 -9.97 2.45 -6.09
N ASN A 13 -11.30 2.66 -5.98
CA ASN A 13 -11.92 3.01 -4.70
C ASN A 13 -11.85 1.87 -3.67
N GLU A 14 -12.03 0.62 -4.10
CA GLU A 14 -11.82 -0.56 -3.23
C GLU A 14 -10.37 -0.62 -2.73
N GLY A 15 -9.39 -0.45 -3.64
CA GLY A 15 -7.99 -0.37 -3.29
C GLY A 15 -7.69 0.73 -2.26
N ARG A 16 -8.36 1.89 -2.38
CA ARG A 16 -8.23 3.01 -1.44
C ARG A 16 -8.59 2.63 0.00
N ILE A 17 -9.70 1.93 0.20
CA ILE A 17 -10.14 1.50 1.53
C ILE A 17 -9.09 0.56 2.14
N LEU A 18 -8.58 -0.38 1.35
CA LEU A 18 -7.57 -1.34 1.81
C LEU A 18 -6.22 -0.66 2.11
N ILE A 19 -5.77 0.29 1.27
CA ILE A 19 -4.53 1.05 1.51
C ILE A 19 -4.64 1.81 2.82
N LEU A 20 -5.72 2.55 3.03
CA LEU A 20 -5.93 3.32 4.26
C LEU A 20 -5.90 2.40 5.48
N GLY A 21 -6.65 1.28 5.44
CA GLY A 21 -6.66 0.30 6.52
C GLY A 21 -5.26 -0.27 6.81
N ALA A 22 -4.51 -0.66 5.76
CA ALA A 22 -3.17 -1.20 5.91
C ALA A 22 -2.18 -0.17 6.51
N GLN A 23 -2.26 1.09 6.10
CA GLN A 23 -1.37 2.15 6.63
C GLN A 23 -1.70 2.51 8.08
N VAL A 24 -2.98 2.51 8.46
CA VAL A 24 -3.40 2.69 9.86
C VAL A 24 -2.89 1.53 10.71
N LEU A 25 -3.07 0.28 10.27
CA LEU A 25 -2.54 -0.90 10.98
C LEU A 25 -1.02 -0.86 11.10
N LEU A 26 -0.31 -0.47 10.04
CA LEU A 26 1.15 -0.30 10.07
C LEU A 26 1.56 0.69 11.17
N GLY A 27 0.90 1.85 11.25
CA GLY A 27 1.16 2.85 12.28
C GLY A 27 0.92 2.31 13.70
N PHE A 28 -0.14 1.54 13.91
CA PHE A 28 -0.42 0.91 15.20
C PHE A 28 0.60 -0.16 15.56
N GLN A 29 0.98 -1.05 14.64
CA GLN A 29 2.02 -2.06 14.90
C GLN A 29 3.39 -1.42 15.18
N TYR A 30 3.73 -0.39 14.41
CA TYR A 30 4.95 0.38 14.63
C TYR A 30 4.98 0.99 16.03
N ARG A 31 3.88 1.67 16.42
CA ARG A 31 3.74 2.25 17.75
C ARG A 31 3.81 1.18 18.84
N ALA A 32 3.09 0.07 18.68
CA ALA A 32 3.07 -1.01 19.67
C ALA A 32 4.47 -1.55 19.98
N ALA A 33 5.35 -1.65 18.97
CA ALA A 33 6.73 -2.09 19.14
C ALA A 33 7.59 -1.17 20.03
N LEU A 34 7.18 0.08 20.23
CA LEU A 34 7.85 1.07 21.08
C LEU A 34 7.22 1.22 22.46
N GLU A 35 6.07 0.56 22.71
CA GLU A 35 5.41 0.57 24.02
C GLU A 35 6.16 -0.27 25.06
N PRO A 36 6.23 0.16 26.34
CA PRO A 36 6.90 -0.63 27.40
C PRO A 36 6.33 -2.03 27.57
N GLY A 37 5.03 -2.21 27.26
CA GLY A 37 4.35 -3.49 27.30
C GLY A 37 4.86 -4.51 26.28
N PHE A 38 5.44 -4.05 25.17
CA PHE A 38 5.92 -4.91 24.09
C PHE A 38 7.09 -5.80 24.52
N ALA A 39 8.02 -5.27 25.30
CA ALA A 39 9.14 -6.04 25.84
C ALA A 39 8.73 -7.19 26.77
N ARG A 40 7.49 -7.17 27.28
CA ARG A 40 6.91 -8.22 28.16
C ARG A 40 6.19 -9.32 27.38
N LEU A 41 6.04 -9.18 26.06
CA LEU A 41 5.50 -10.23 25.20
C LEU A 41 6.50 -11.35 25.01
N SER A 42 6.02 -12.55 24.68
CA SER A 42 6.90 -13.65 24.30
C SER A 42 7.76 -13.27 23.09
N ARG A 43 8.93 -13.89 22.96
CA ARG A 43 9.79 -13.69 21.80
C ARG A 43 9.09 -14.00 20.49
N ILE A 44 8.20 -15.00 20.50
CA ILE A 44 7.39 -15.39 19.35
C ILE A 44 6.47 -14.24 18.92
N ALA A 45 5.73 -13.63 19.86
CA ALA A 45 4.83 -12.50 19.55
C ALA A 45 5.60 -11.28 19.04
N GLN A 46 6.78 -10.99 19.60
CA GLN A 46 7.64 -9.91 19.09
C GLN A 46 8.06 -10.15 17.63
N VAL A 47 8.50 -11.38 17.30
CA VAL A 47 8.86 -11.75 15.92
C VAL A 47 7.63 -11.73 15.00
N MET A 48 6.47 -12.21 15.48
CA MET A 48 5.22 -12.15 14.72
C MET A 48 4.83 -10.70 14.39
N THR A 49 5.03 -9.74 15.30
CA THR A 49 4.81 -8.32 15.03
C THR A 49 5.72 -7.81 13.91
N LEU A 50 7.02 -8.18 13.93
CA LEU A 50 7.94 -7.79 12.86
C LEU A 50 7.53 -8.39 11.51
N VAL A 51 7.10 -9.65 11.49
CA VAL A 51 6.57 -10.31 10.28
C VAL A 51 5.30 -9.61 9.81
N GLY A 52 4.37 -9.30 10.72
CA GLY A 52 3.14 -8.55 10.43
C GLY A 52 3.42 -7.19 9.79
N LEU A 53 4.37 -6.44 10.36
CA LEU A 53 4.80 -5.15 9.85
C LEU A 53 5.42 -5.26 8.44
N ALA A 54 6.28 -6.22 8.21
CA ALA A 54 6.85 -6.48 6.88
C ALA A 54 5.77 -6.88 5.85
N LEU A 55 4.79 -7.70 6.26
CA LEU A 55 3.63 -8.04 5.42
C LEU A 55 2.78 -6.80 5.10
N LEU A 56 2.54 -5.91 6.08
CA LEU A 56 1.79 -4.65 5.85
C LEU A 56 2.49 -3.77 4.84
N VAL A 57 3.81 -3.61 4.93
CA VAL A 57 4.57 -2.85 3.92
C VAL A 57 4.44 -3.50 2.55
N GLY A 58 4.52 -4.83 2.45
CA GLY A 58 4.29 -5.57 1.21
C GLY A 58 2.89 -5.36 0.65
N VAL A 59 1.85 -5.36 1.51
CA VAL A 59 0.46 -5.06 1.14
C VAL A 59 0.33 -3.64 0.60
N ILE A 60 0.90 -2.64 1.28
CA ILE A 60 0.88 -1.24 0.85
C ILE A 60 1.56 -1.11 -0.52
N ALA A 61 2.75 -1.69 -0.69
CA ALA A 61 3.47 -1.68 -1.96
C ALA A 61 2.62 -2.30 -3.09
N LEU A 62 1.99 -3.46 -2.83
CA LEU A 62 1.13 -4.15 -3.78
C LEU A 62 -0.11 -3.33 -4.16
N LEU A 63 -0.78 -2.72 -3.19
CA LEU A 63 -1.99 -1.92 -3.42
C LEU A 63 -1.71 -0.57 -4.11
N ILE A 64 -0.52 0.01 -3.97
CA ILE A 64 -0.10 1.22 -4.69
C ILE A 64 0.33 0.88 -6.13
N THR A 65 0.76 -0.34 -6.41
CA THR A 65 1.24 -0.77 -7.74
C THR A 65 0.27 -0.44 -8.89
N PRO A 66 -1.07 -0.59 -8.79
CA PRO A 66 -2.00 -0.19 -9.85
C PRO A 66 -1.91 1.29 -10.23
N ALA A 67 -1.76 2.20 -9.26
CA ALA A 67 -1.61 3.63 -9.52
C ALA A 67 -0.31 3.93 -10.29
N VAL A 68 0.79 3.29 -9.88
CA VAL A 68 2.07 3.39 -10.60
C VAL A 68 1.97 2.80 -12.01
N TRP A 69 1.31 1.63 -12.13
CA TRP A 69 1.07 1.00 -13.43
C TRP A 69 0.29 1.90 -14.37
N HIS A 70 -0.80 2.49 -13.88
CA HIS A 70 -1.64 3.42 -14.64
C HIS A 70 -0.84 4.60 -15.17
N ARG A 71 0.08 5.17 -14.37
CA ARG A 71 0.94 6.30 -14.78
C ARG A 71 2.04 5.89 -15.73
N VAL A 72 2.76 4.81 -15.43
CA VAL A 72 3.98 4.44 -16.15
C VAL A 72 3.68 3.65 -17.41
N VAL A 73 2.71 2.71 -17.37
CA VAL A 73 2.40 1.80 -18.47
C VAL A 73 1.29 2.33 -19.36
N GLU A 74 0.16 2.75 -18.74
CA GLU A 74 -1.05 3.14 -19.46
C GLU A 74 -1.10 4.65 -19.77
N ARG A 75 -0.16 5.46 -19.23
CA ARG A 75 -0.07 6.91 -19.43
C ARG A 75 -1.36 7.67 -19.08
N GLY A 76 -2.12 7.17 -18.12
CA GLY A 76 -3.39 7.74 -17.68
C GLY A 76 -4.61 7.30 -18.50
N HIS A 77 -4.47 6.35 -19.43
CA HIS A 77 -5.60 5.79 -20.17
C HIS A 77 -6.19 4.56 -19.48
N ASP A 78 -7.50 4.46 -19.52
CA ASP A 78 -8.22 3.29 -19.04
C ASP A 78 -8.04 2.10 -19.98
N SER A 79 -7.68 0.95 -19.42
CA SER A 79 -7.52 -0.27 -20.18
C SER A 79 -8.05 -1.50 -19.43
N ALA A 80 -8.50 -2.50 -20.16
CA ALA A 80 -8.88 -3.79 -19.58
C ALA A 80 -7.69 -4.45 -18.84
N ARG A 81 -6.45 -4.10 -19.22
CA ARG A 81 -5.25 -4.57 -18.55
C ARG A 81 -5.07 -3.91 -17.19
N LEU A 82 -5.27 -2.58 -17.08
CA LEU A 82 -5.26 -1.87 -15.81
C LEU A 82 -6.29 -2.48 -14.84
N HIS A 83 -7.52 -2.72 -15.30
CA HIS A 83 -8.54 -3.36 -14.49
C HIS A 83 -8.10 -4.74 -13.98
N ARG A 84 -7.47 -5.57 -14.83
CA ARG A 84 -6.94 -6.88 -14.40
C ARG A 84 -5.83 -6.76 -13.38
N VAL A 85 -4.88 -5.85 -13.59
CA VAL A 85 -3.77 -5.60 -12.65
C VAL A 85 -4.31 -5.14 -11.30
N THR A 86 -5.23 -4.17 -11.28
CA THR A 86 -5.85 -3.66 -10.06
C THR A 86 -6.58 -4.76 -9.29
N THR A 87 -7.42 -5.52 -9.98
CA THR A 87 -8.17 -6.64 -9.37
C THR A 87 -7.23 -7.72 -8.84
N ALA A 88 -6.15 -8.03 -9.56
CA ALA A 88 -5.15 -8.99 -9.10
C ALA A 88 -4.42 -8.50 -7.86
N CYS A 89 -3.96 -7.24 -7.82
CA CYS A 89 -3.28 -6.66 -6.66
C CYS A 89 -4.19 -6.67 -5.42
N ILE A 90 -5.46 -6.30 -5.56
CA ILE A 90 -6.44 -6.35 -4.47
C ILE A 90 -6.61 -7.80 -3.98
N ALA A 91 -6.82 -8.75 -4.89
CA ALA A 91 -7.02 -10.15 -4.54
C ALA A 91 -5.81 -10.76 -3.82
N TRP A 92 -4.59 -10.44 -4.27
CA TRP A 92 -3.35 -10.89 -3.63
C TRP A 92 -3.11 -10.22 -2.27
N ALA A 93 -3.60 -8.99 -2.04
CA ALA A 93 -3.47 -8.28 -0.77
C ALA A 93 -4.34 -8.89 0.34
N LEU A 94 -5.47 -9.50 0.02
CA LEU A 94 -6.44 -10.00 1.02
C LEU A 94 -5.84 -11.10 1.91
N THR A 95 -5.04 -12.01 1.36
CA THR A 95 -4.45 -13.12 2.14
C THR A 95 -3.47 -12.62 3.20
N PRO A 96 -2.45 -11.79 2.88
CA PRO A 96 -1.59 -11.26 3.92
C PRO A 96 -2.34 -10.37 4.91
N ILE A 97 -3.37 -9.61 4.52
CA ILE A 97 -4.20 -8.85 5.46
C ILE A 97 -4.90 -9.78 6.46
N ALA A 98 -5.44 -10.93 6.00
CA ALA A 98 -6.03 -11.93 6.89
C ALA A 98 -5.02 -12.49 7.90
N LEU A 99 -3.80 -12.79 7.45
CA LEU A 99 -2.71 -13.23 8.33
C LEU A 99 -2.33 -12.17 9.37
N ILE A 100 -2.26 -10.91 8.96
CA ILE A 100 -1.94 -9.77 9.84
C ILE A 100 -3.01 -9.64 10.92
N LEU A 101 -4.30 -9.74 10.59
CA LEU A 101 -5.39 -9.71 11.57
C LEU A 101 -5.25 -10.83 12.60
N GLY A 102 -4.83 -12.03 12.18
CA GLY A 102 -4.54 -13.12 13.09
C GLY A 102 -3.33 -12.83 13.99
N ILE A 103 -2.25 -12.32 13.44
CA ILE A 103 -1.04 -11.93 14.18
C ILE A 103 -1.40 -10.86 15.23
N ASP A 104 -2.11 -9.79 14.83
CA ASP A 104 -2.52 -8.72 15.74
C ASP A 104 -3.41 -9.25 16.87
N THR A 105 -4.30 -10.22 16.56
CA THR A 105 -5.14 -10.87 17.57
C THR A 105 -4.30 -11.67 18.58
N VAL A 106 -3.31 -12.43 18.11
CA VAL A 106 -2.39 -13.15 19.00
C VAL A 106 -1.65 -12.19 19.91
N VAL A 107 -1.03 -11.16 19.35
CA VAL A 107 -0.24 -10.16 20.08
C VAL A 107 -1.09 -9.43 21.12
N ALA A 108 -2.33 -9.07 20.77
CA ALA A 108 -3.25 -8.38 21.65
C ALA A 108 -3.69 -9.24 22.84
N LEU A 109 -3.95 -10.54 22.62
CA LEU A 109 -4.55 -11.44 23.60
C LEU A 109 -3.54 -12.24 24.43
N GLU A 110 -2.29 -12.36 23.96
CA GLU A 110 -1.28 -13.22 24.60
C GLU A 110 -1.08 -12.91 26.11
N ARG A 111 -1.03 -11.62 26.45
CA ARG A 111 -0.84 -11.21 27.85
C ARG A 111 -2.04 -11.51 28.76
N MET A 112 -3.23 -11.58 28.17
CA MET A 112 -4.48 -11.80 28.93
C MET A 112 -4.82 -13.28 29.03
N LEU A 113 -4.65 -14.03 27.94
CA LEU A 113 -5.11 -15.41 27.82
C LEU A 113 -3.98 -16.45 27.83
N GLY A 114 -2.72 -16.01 27.68
CA GLY A 114 -1.58 -16.89 27.44
C GLY A 114 -1.45 -17.28 25.95
N VAL A 115 -0.32 -17.91 25.59
CA VAL A 115 0.07 -18.20 24.21
C VAL A 115 -0.94 -19.12 23.48
N GLY A 116 -1.37 -20.22 24.13
CA GLY A 116 -2.25 -21.21 23.49
C GLY A 116 -3.60 -20.65 23.05
N PRO A 117 -4.42 -20.11 23.98
CA PRO A 117 -5.71 -19.51 23.63
C PRO A 117 -5.57 -18.31 22.70
N ALA A 118 -4.54 -17.47 22.83
CA ALA A 118 -4.29 -16.37 21.94
C ALA A 118 -3.99 -16.84 20.49
N ALA A 119 -3.17 -17.91 20.34
CA ALA A 119 -2.90 -18.52 19.05
C ALA A 119 -4.17 -19.13 18.42
N ALA A 120 -5.03 -19.76 19.21
CA ALA A 120 -6.31 -20.27 18.74
C ALA A 120 -7.24 -19.12 18.25
N ALA A 121 -7.33 -18.02 19.00
CA ALA A 121 -8.10 -16.84 18.61
C ALA A 121 -7.56 -16.20 17.33
N GLY A 122 -6.26 -16.05 17.21
CA GLY A 122 -5.61 -15.51 15.99
C GLY A 122 -5.80 -16.41 14.77
N GLY A 123 -5.68 -17.74 14.97
CA GLY A 123 -6.00 -18.73 13.92
C GLY A 123 -7.45 -18.63 13.46
N LEU A 124 -8.40 -18.48 14.40
CA LEU A 124 -9.82 -18.31 14.10
C LEU A 124 -10.07 -16.99 13.35
N ALA A 125 -9.44 -15.88 13.76
CA ALA A 125 -9.54 -14.59 13.06
C ALA A 125 -9.04 -14.69 11.62
N THR A 126 -7.85 -15.29 11.40
CA THR A 126 -7.31 -15.54 10.06
C THR A 126 -8.26 -16.42 9.23
N ALA A 127 -8.71 -17.55 9.78
CA ALA A 127 -9.60 -18.47 9.08
C ALA A 127 -10.92 -17.82 8.70
N SER A 128 -11.52 -17.04 9.61
CA SER A 128 -12.75 -16.29 9.36
C SER A 128 -12.59 -15.27 8.25
N ALA A 129 -11.49 -14.49 8.25
CA ALA A 129 -11.18 -13.52 7.21
C ALA A 129 -10.96 -14.20 5.85
N VAL A 130 -10.16 -15.27 5.79
CA VAL A 130 -9.92 -16.05 4.56
C VAL A 130 -11.23 -16.65 4.06
N PHE A 131 -12.06 -17.19 4.95
CA PHE A 131 -13.38 -17.74 4.57
C PHE A 131 -14.28 -16.66 3.96
N ALA A 132 -14.44 -15.52 4.68
CA ALA A 132 -15.29 -14.42 4.22
C ALA A 132 -14.80 -13.81 2.88
N TRP A 133 -13.50 -13.64 2.70
CA TRP A 133 -12.95 -12.91 1.55
C TRP A 133 -12.59 -13.81 0.37
N SER A 134 -12.44 -15.11 0.60
CA SER A 134 -12.02 -16.04 -0.45
C SER A 134 -13.06 -17.11 -0.77
N VAL A 135 -13.69 -17.71 0.24
CA VAL A 135 -14.61 -18.84 0.02
C VAL A 135 -16.00 -18.34 -0.40
N ILE A 136 -16.57 -17.39 0.35
CA ILE A 136 -17.91 -16.87 0.07
C ILE A 136 -18.01 -16.30 -1.36
N PRO A 137 -17.12 -15.38 -1.82
CA PRO A 137 -17.23 -14.81 -3.15
C PRO A 137 -17.09 -15.86 -4.27
N ARG A 138 -16.20 -16.86 -4.07
CA ARG A 138 -16.03 -17.95 -5.04
C ARG A 138 -17.28 -18.86 -5.12
N ALA A 139 -17.90 -19.14 -3.97
CA ALA A 139 -19.14 -19.93 -3.93
C ALA A 139 -20.30 -19.19 -4.63
N LEU A 140 -20.48 -17.90 -4.35
CA LEU A 140 -21.48 -17.06 -5.00
C LEU A 140 -21.25 -16.94 -6.51
N ARG A 141 -20.00 -16.77 -6.95
CA ARG A 141 -19.64 -16.67 -8.37
C ARG A 141 -19.95 -17.95 -9.15
N ARG A 142 -19.78 -19.12 -8.53
CA ARG A 142 -20.14 -20.40 -9.16
C ARG A 142 -21.65 -20.53 -9.43
N SER A 143 -22.48 -19.99 -8.54
CA SER A 143 -23.93 -19.98 -8.68
C SER A 143 -24.40 -19.02 -9.79
N THR A 144 -23.76 -17.86 -9.94
CA THR A 144 -24.10 -16.82 -10.93
C THR A 144 -23.63 -17.21 -12.33
N ARG A 145 -22.47 -17.89 -12.46
CA ARG A 145 -21.95 -18.35 -13.76
C ARG A 145 -22.79 -19.44 -14.42
N ARG A 146 -23.57 -20.17 -13.63
CA ARG A 146 -24.60 -21.12 -14.17
C ARG A 146 -25.79 -20.40 -14.78
N ARG A 147 -26.00 -19.10 -14.55
CA ARG A 147 -27.14 -18.30 -15.04
C ARG A 147 -26.81 -17.33 -16.17
N ALA A 148 -25.55 -17.02 -16.45
CA ALA A 148 -25.13 -16.02 -17.46
C ALA A 148 -24.13 -16.63 -18.45
N GLY A 149 -24.59 -16.88 -19.69
CA GLY A 149 -23.74 -17.19 -20.84
C GLY A 149 -22.87 -16.00 -21.24
N GLY A 150 -21.66 -16.29 -21.78
CA GLY A 150 -20.58 -15.37 -22.00
C GLY A 150 -20.87 -14.17 -22.91
N GLY A 151 -20.14 -13.10 -22.64
CA GLY A 151 -19.99 -11.92 -23.48
C GLY A 151 -18.58 -11.38 -23.35
N GLU A 152 -17.88 -11.29 -24.47
CA GLU A 152 -16.52 -10.76 -24.61
C GLU A 152 -16.48 -9.24 -24.41
N MET A 153 -15.33 -8.76 -23.90
CA MET A 153 -15.09 -7.34 -23.61
C MET A 153 -14.54 -6.62 -24.83
N SER A 154 -15.20 -5.53 -25.22
CA SER A 154 -14.83 -4.62 -26.29
C SER A 154 -13.66 -3.69 -25.92
N GLU A 155 -12.95 -3.24 -26.95
CA GLU A 155 -11.69 -2.49 -26.99
C GLU A 155 -11.70 -1.11 -26.33
N SER A 156 -10.48 -0.62 -26.05
CA SER A 156 -10.17 0.65 -25.42
C SER A 156 -10.56 1.86 -26.31
N THR A 157 -11.54 2.62 -25.88
CA THR A 157 -11.79 3.99 -26.35
C THR A 157 -10.80 4.95 -25.69
N GLU A 158 -10.29 5.95 -26.39
CA GLU A 158 -9.46 7.01 -25.77
C GLU A 158 -10.21 7.66 -24.61
N THR A 159 -9.54 7.69 -23.44
CA THR A 159 -10.11 8.27 -22.23
C THR A 159 -10.08 9.80 -22.33
N PRO A 160 -11.21 10.52 -22.17
CA PRO A 160 -11.25 11.99 -22.17
C PRO A 160 -10.26 12.60 -21.17
N LEU A 161 -9.78 13.82 -21.45
CA LEU A 161 -8.81 14.52 -20.60
C LEU A 161 -9.35 14.75 -19.18
N GLU A 162 -10.62 15.10 -19.05
CA GLU A 162 -11.30 15.29 -17.76
C GLU A 162 -11.25 14.03 -16.90
N ASP A 163 -11.58 12.86 -17.47
CA ASP A 163 -11.51 11.59 -16.78
C ASP A 163 -10.07 11.23 -16.35
N ARG A 164 -9.08 11.55 -17.21
CA ARG A 164 -7.66 11.33 -16.90
C ARG A 164 -7.18 12.20 -15.74
N ILE A 165 -7.68 13.43 -15.63
CA ILE A 165 -7.38 14.34 -14.52
C ILE A 165 -8.11 13.88 -13.25
N GLU A 166 -9.41 13.52 -13.36
CA GLU A 166 -10.17 12.97 -12.23
C GLU A 166 -9.48 11.73 -11.67
N HIS A 167 -9.01 10.82 -12.53
CA HIS A 167 -8.25 9.63 -12.10
C HIS A 167 -6.93 10.00 -11.44
N ALA A 168 -6.21 11.02 -11.95
CA ALA A 168 -4.96 11.49 -11.35
C ALA A 168 -5.16 12.04 -9.94
N LEU A 169 -6.17 12.86 -9.76
CA LEU A 169 -6.52 13.42 -8.45
C LEU A 169 -7.06 12.33 -7.51
N THR A 170 -7.81 11.35 -8.05
CA THR A 170 -8.32 10.21 -7.28
C THR A 170 -7.17 9.34 -6.77
N GLU A 171 -6.17 9.03 -7.60
CA GLU A 171 -4.99 8.25 -7.18
C GLU A 171 -4.23 8.96 -6.04
N THR A 172 -4.08 10.27 -6.12
CA THR A 172 -3.48 11.06 -5.04
C THR A 172 -4.32 10.99 -3.77
N ARG A 173 -5.65 11.09 -3.87
CA ARG A 173 -6.59 10.96 -2.74
C ARG A 173 -6.60 9.55 -2.14
N VAL A 174 -6.21 8.54 -2.91
CA VAL A 174 -6.09 7.15 -2.41
C VAL A 174 -4.92 7.00 -1.46
N VAL A 175 -3.77 7.57 -1.81
CA VAL A 175 -2.52 7.38 -1.06
C VAL A 175 -2.40 8.37 0.11
N LEU A 176 -2.86 9.61 -0.07
CA LEU A 176 -2.65 10.72 0.88
C LEU A 176 -3.14 10.45 2.32
N PRO A 177 -4.39 9.97 2.56
CA PRO A 177 -4.86 9.80 3.95
C PRO A 177 -4.00 8.82 4.75
N GLY A 178 -3.53 7.75 4.11
CA GLY A 178 -2.67 6.78 4.78
C GLY A 178 -1.27 7.32 5.05
N VAL A 179 -0.71 8.10 4.12
CA VAL A 179 0.59 8.78 4.33
C VAL A 179 0.49 9.80 5.47
N GLN A 180 -0.64 10.52 5.57
CA GLN A 180 -0.89 11.43 6.69
C GLN A 180 -1.07 10.68 8.03
N ALA A 181 -1.75 9.53 8.03
CA ALA A 181 -1.85 8.69 9.22
C ALA A 181 -0.47 8.17 9.65
N LEU A 182 0.36 7.70 8.70
CA LEU A 182 1.73 7.27 8.96
C LEU A 182 2.57 8.41 9.55
N LEU A 183 2.47 9.61 8.99
CA LEU A 183 3.13 10.82 9.50
C LEU A 183 2.75 11.08 10.97
N GLY A 184 1.45 11.02 11.28
CA GLY A 184 0.95 11.20 12.64
C GLY A 184 1.48 10.16 13.62
N PHE A 185 1.50 8.88 13.21
CA PHE A 185 2.03 7.79 14.05
C PHE A 185 3.53 7.90 14.27
N GLN A 186 4.32 8.22 13.24
CA GLN A 186 5.77 8.41 13.38
C GLN A 186 6.08 9.62 14.27
N PHE A 187 5.32 10.72 14.14
CA PHE A 187 5.45 11.87 15.03
C PHE A 187 5.12 11.50 16.48
N ALA A 188 4.00 10.81 16.71
CA ALA A 188 3.62 10.37 18.05
C ALA A 188 4.65 9.42 18.68
N ALA A 189 5.27 8.55 17.87
CA ALA A 189 6.29 7.61 18.34
C ALA A 189 7.50 8.32 18.97
N MET A 190 7.89 9.51 18.49
CA MET A 190 8.99 10.31 19.08
C MET A 190 8.71 10.76 20.51
N LEU A 191 7.44 10.86 20.90
CA LEU A 191 7.01 11.28 22.24
C LEU A 191 6.88 10.11 23.23
N MET A 192 7.15 8.87 22.76
CA MET A 192 7.02 7.67 23.60
C MET A 192 8.34 7.37 24.34
N ASP A 193 8.24 6.84 25.54
CA ASP A 193 9.40 6.40 26.34
C ASP A 193 10.28 5.37 25.63
N GLY A 194 9.66 4.51 24.81
CA GLY A 194 10.37 3.52 23.99
C GLY A 194 11.31 4.14 22.97
N PHE A 195 10.99 5.33 22.46
CA PHE A 195 11.85 6.04 21.51
C PHE A 195 13.20 6.44 22.10
N THR A 196 13.20 6.92 23.35
CA THR A 196 14.45 7.31 24.03
C THR A 196 15.39 6.13 24.29
N LYS A 197 14.84 4.90 24.33
CA LYS A 197 15.60 3.65 24.51
C LYS A 197 16.17 3.09 23.21
N LEU A 198 15.79 3.62 22.06
CA LEU A 198 16.34 3.22 20.78
C LEU A 198 17.84 3.55 20.67
N PRO A 199 18.63 2.71 19.97
CA PRO A 199 19.98 3.06 19.59
C PRO A 199 20.04 4.42 18.86
N PRO A 200 21.12 5.22 19.04
CA PRO A 200 21.23 6.53 18.38
C PRO A 200 21.00 6.46 16.86
N VAL A 201 21.55 5.44 16.19
CA VAL A 201 21.37 5.24 14.75
C VAL A 201 19.88 5.04 14.39
N SER A 202 19.15 4.23 15.15
CA SER A 202 17.72 3.97 14.92
C SER A 202 16.89 5.24 15.11
N ARG A 203 17.24 6.09 16.08
CA ARG A 203 16.59 7.41 16.27
C ARG A 203 16.77 8.32 15.05
N TRP A 204 18.00 8.40 14.53
CA TRP A 204 18.26 9.22 13.34
C TRP A 204 17.61 8.67 12.08
N ILE A 205 17.57 7.36 11.91
CA ILE A 205 16.84 6.72 10.80
C ILE A 205 15.33 7.00 10.90
N HIS A 206 14.76 6.94 12.11
CA HIS A 206 13.36 7.32 12.33
C HIS A 206 13.10 8.80 11.95
N VAL A 207 13.95 9.73 12.40
CA VAL A 207 13.82 11.15 12.04
C VAL A 207 13.93 11.35 10.52
N GLY A 208 14.84 10.64 9.86
CA GLY A 208 14.94 10.62 8.40
C GLY A 208 13.67 10.07 7.74
N GLY A 209 13.09 8.98 8.27
CA GLY A 209 11.81 8.43 7.83
C GLY A 209 10.66 9.42 7.99
N LEU A 210 10.56 10.08 9.15
CA LEU A 210 9.57 11.13 9.41
C LEU A 210 9.71 12.30 8.42
N ALA A 211 10.92 12.76 8.15
CA ALA A 211 11.16 13.79 7.14
C ALA A 211 10.73 13.32 5.72
N CYS A 212 11.00 12.07 5.38
CA CYS A 212 10.59 11.47 4.13
C CYS A 212 9.07 11.40 3.99
N VAL A 213 8.34 10.95 5.02
CA VAL A 213 6.87 10.88 4.95
C VAL A 213 6.24 12.27 4.95
N ALA A 214 6.84 13.25 5.63
CA ALA A 214 6.42 14.66 5.56
C ALA A 214 6.60 15.21 4.13
N LEU A 215 7.74 14.94 3.50
CA LEU A 215 7.99 15.32 2.10
C LEU A 215 7.00 14.65 1.15
N ALA A 216 6.72 13.35 1.34
CA ALA A 216 5.71 12.64 0.55
C ALA A 216 4.33 13.30 0.69
N THR A 217 3.93 13.68 1.91
CA THR A 217 2.68 14.39 2.19
C THR A 217 2.61 15.73 1.44
N ILE A 218 3.68 16.53 1.48
CA ILE A 218 3.77 17.81 0.76
C ILE A 218 3.59 17.57 -0.76
N LEU A 219 4.34 16.61 -1.32
CA LEU A 219 4.27 16.30 -2.75
C LEU A 219 2.86 15.83 -3.17
N LEU A 220 2.16 15.07 -2.32
CA LEU A 220 0.80 14.58 -2.60
C LEU A 220 -0.28 15.66 -2.45
N ILE A 221 -0.08 16.69 -1.62
CA ILE A 221 -1.01 17.82 -1.49
C ILE A 221 -0.82 18.84 -2.62
N THR A 222 0.42 19.00 -3.12
CA THR A 222 0.78 20.02 -4.12
C THR A 222 -0.10 20.00 -5.39
N PRO A 223 -0.51 18.85 -5.97
CA PRO A 223 -1.42 18.85 -7.13
C PRO A 223 -2.72 19.57 -6.90
N ALA A 224 -3.35 19.39 -5.73
CA ALA A 224 -4.61 20.07 -5.41
C ALA A 224 -4.42 21.58 -5.26
N ALA A 225 -3.33 22.00 -4.63
CA ALA A 225 -2.97 23.42 -4.52
C ALA A 225 -2.67 24.02 -5.90
N TYR A 226 -1.90 23.33 -6.75
CA TYR A 226 -1.58 23.75 -8.10
C TYR A 226 -2.83 23.92 -8.97
N HIS A 227 -3.73 22.92 -8.98
CA HIS A 227 -4.99 22.97 -9.73
C HIS A 227 -5.84 24.17 -9.31
N ARG A 228 -5.94 24.45 -8.00
CA ARG A 228 -6.77 25.55 -7.49
C ARG A 228 -6.14 26.94 -7.70
N ILE A 229 -4.82 27.08 -7.47
CA ILE A 229 -4.16 28.40 -7.43
C ILE A 229 -3.61 28.79 -8.81
N ALA A 230 -2.98 27.85 -9.54
CA ALA A 230 -2.33 28.16 -10.80
C ALA A 230 -3.27 28.06 -12.03
N GLU A 231 -4.21 27.11 -12.01
CA GLU A 231 -5.12 26.85 -13.14
C GLU A 231 -6.57 27.25 -12.84
N ASN A 232 -6.84 27.95 -11.70
CA ASN A 232 -8.17 28.41 -11.28
C ASN A 232 -9.25 27.31 -11.26
N GLY A 233 -8.84 26.05 -11.12
CA GLY A 233 -9.73 24.89 -11.13
C GLY A 233 -10.06 24.37 -12.53
N GLU A 234 -9.36 24.82 -13.58
CA GLU A 234 -9.53 24.31 -14.93
C GLU A 234 -8.73 23.04 -15.18
N ASP A 235 -9.32 22.08 -15.89
CA ASP A 235 -8.73 20.81 -16.25
C ASP A 235 -7.84 20.96 -17.50
N THR A 236 -6.52 21.09 -17.27
CA THR A 236 -5.54 21.28 -18.34
C THR A 236 -4.56 20.10 -18.43
N GLU A 237 -3.98 19.87 -19.62
CA GLU A 237 -2.88 18.89 -19.80
C GLU A 237 -1.69 19.16 -18.86
N ARG A 238 -1.53 20.43 -18.42
CA ARG A 238 -0.49 20.81 -17.47
C ARG A 238 -0.79 20.25 -16.08
N VAL A 239 -2.05 20.35 -15.61
CA VAL A 239 -2.52 19.76 -14.35
C VAL A 239 -2.26 18.26 -14.36
N HIS A 240 -2.66 17.55 -15.42
CA HIS A 240 -2.42 16.12 -15.55
C HIS A 240 -0.95 15.75 -15.45
N ARG A 241 -0.07 16.46 -16.17
CA ARG A 241 1.38 16.21 -16.14
C ARG A 241 2.02 16.48 -14.78
N VAL A 242 1.66 17.60 -14.14
CA VAL A 242 2.17 17.99 -12.82
C VAL A 242 1.74 16.96 -11.77
N THR A 243 0.44 16.64 -11.72
CA THR A 243 -0.11 15.64 -10.78
C THR A 243 0.57 14.29 -10.95
N SER A 244 0.71 13.81 -12.19
CA SER A 244 1.34 12.52 -12.47
C SER A 244 2.80 12.47 -12.02
N ARG A 245 3.56 13.54 -12.25
CA ARG A 245 4.96 13.63 -11.82
C ARG A 245 5.09 13.69 -10.30
N LEU A 246 4.30 14.54 -9.64
CA LEU A 246 4.35 14.71 -8.19
C LEU A 246 3.94 13.42 -7.46
N LEU A 247 2.93 12.69 -7.96
CA LEU A 247 2.55 11.39 -7.42
C LEU A 247 3.74 10.41 -7.47
N LEU A 248 4.39 10.28 -8.64
CA LEU A 248 5.54 9.37 -8.79
C LEU A 248 6.73 9.80 -7.93
N TRP A 249 7.02 11.10 -7.83
CA TRP A 249 8.09 11.61 -6.96
C TRP A 249 7.80 11.39 -5.48
N ALA A 250 6.53 11.46 -5.05
CA ALA A 250 6.13 11.21 -3.66
C ALA A 250 6.37 9.74 -3.23
N LEU A 251 6.34 8.80 -4.17
CA LEU A 251 6.59 7.39 -3.87
C LEU A 251 8.03 7.12 -3.41
N VAL A 252 9.01 7.93 -3.84
CA VAL A 252 10.41 7.75 -3.43
C VAL A 252 10.60 7.98 -1.93
N PRO A 253 10.26 9.14 -1.36
CA PRO A 253 10.37 9.35 0.07
C PRO A 253 9.43 8.43 0.87
N LEU A 254 8.26 8.08 0.33
CA LEU A 254 7.38 7.10 0.99
C LEU A 254 8.06 5.72 1.11
N ALA A 255 8.71 5.23 0.04
CA ALA A 255 9.44 3.97 0.07
C ALA A 255 10.57 3.97 1.11
N LEU A 256 11.32 5.07 1.19
CA LEU A 256 12.39 5.24 2.18
C LEU A 256 11.84 5.25 3.60
N SER A 257 10.72 5.94 3.86
CA SER A 257 10.07 5.95 5.17
C SER A 257 9.59 4.56 5.59
N LEU A 258 8.90 3.81 4.70
CA LEU A 258 8.44 2.46 4.99
C LEU A 258 9.60 1.48 5.29
N ALA A 259 10.72 1.62 4.58
CA ALA A 259 11.92 0.83 4.83
C ALA A 259 12.57 1.20 6.18
N ALA A 260 12.58 2.50 6.53
CA ALA A 260 13.06 2.99 7.81
C ALA A 260 12.21 2.46 8.97
N ASP A 261 10.88 2.39 8.83
CA ASP A 261 10.00 1.82 9.85
C ASP A 261 10.31 0.35 10.12
N VAL A 262 10.52 -0.45 9.07
CA VAL A 262 10.92 -1.87 9.22
C VAL A 262 12.28 -1.97 9.91
N PHE A 263 13.25 -1.15 9.52
CA PHE A 263 14.56 -1.12 10.18
C PHE A 263 14.44 -0.79 11.67
N VAL A 264 13.70 0.26 12.04
CA VAL A 264 13.56 0.71 13.44
C VAL A 264 12.91 -0.39 14.26
N VAL A 265 11.80 -0.99 13.80
CA VAL A 265 11.14 -2.07 14.52
C VAL A 265 12.04 -3.32 14.60
N ALA A 266 12.73 -3.67 13.52
CA ALA A 266 13.68 -4.77 13.54
C ALA A 266 14.81 -4.51 14.56
N SER A 267 15.32 -3.30 14.67
CA SER A 267 16.36 -2.93 15.64
C SER A 267 15.92 -3.05 17.10
N THR A 268 14.60 -2.98 17.37
CA THR A 268 14.06 -3.20 18.73
C THR A 268 13.90 -4.69 19.08
N ILE A 269 13.66 -5.51 18.07
CA ILE A 269 13.32 -6.94 18.25
C ILE A 269 14.56 -7.83 18.10
N VAL A 270 15.41 -7.52 17.12
CA VAL A 270 16.59 -8.32 16.78
C VAL A 270 17.83 -7.67 17.39
N ALA A 271 18.57 -8.40 18.23
CA ALA A 271 19.80 -7.90 18.87
C ALA A 271 20.99 -7.76 17.89
N SER A 272 20.70 -7.48 16.59
CA SER A 272 21.71 -7.37 15.53
C SER A 272 21.35 -6.23 14.59
N THR A 273 22.14 -5.18 14.58
CA THR A 273 22.02 -4.06 13.65
C THR A 273 22.16 -4.49 12.18
N ILE A 274 22.99 -5.49 11.91
CA ILE A 274 23.19 -6.02 10.56
C ILE A 274 21.89 -6.63 10.04
N VAL A 275 21.20 -7.44 10.85
CA VAL A 275 19.92 -8.05 10.46
C VAL A 275 18.85 -6.96 10.24
N ALA A 276 18.79 -5.92 11.08
CA ALA A 276 17.87 -4.81 10.91
C ALA A 276 18.15 -4.05 9.60
N ILE A 277 19.43 -3.81 9.24
CA ILE A 277 19.82 -3.21 7.95
C ILE A 277 19.37 -4.11 6.78
N ILE A 278 19.60 -5.41 6.86
CA ILE A 278 19.21 -6.34 5.80
C ILE A 278 17.69 -6.31 5.59
N LEU A 279 16.90 -6.31 6.66
CA LEU A 279 15.44 -6.28 6.58
C LEU A 279 14.92 -4.96 6.00
N GLY A 280 15.47 -3.80 6.43
CA GLY A 280 15.12 -2.50 5.87
C GLY A 280 15.51 -2.41 4.39
N ALA A 281 16.72 -2.85 4.02
CA ALA A 281 17.18 -2.87 2.64
C ALA A 281 16.35 -3.82 1.76
N ALA A 282 16.03 -5.03 2.24
CA ALA A 282 15.17 -5.97 1.53
C ALA A 282 13.77 -5.40 1.28
N THR A 283 13.22 -4.70 2.27
CA THR A 283 11.95 -3.97 2.13
C THR A 283 12.01 -2.93 1.03
N LEU A 284 13.06 -2.08 1.03
CA LEU A 284 13.25 -1.07 -0.01
C LEU A 284 13.38 -1.71 -1.40
N VAL A 285 14.17 -2.77 -1.52
CA VAL A 285 14.32 -3.51 -2.78
C VAL A 285 12.98 -4.08 -3.25
N GLY A 286 12.19 -4.67 -2.34
CA GLY A 286 10.85 -5.18 -2.67
C GLY A 286 9.92 -4.09 -3.20
N ILE A 287 9.90 -2.91 -2.57
CA ILE A 287 9.12 -1.75 -3.01
C ILE A 287 9.61 -1.26 -4.40
N VAL A 288 10.93 -1.14 -4.60
CA VAL A 288 11.51 -0.75 -5.90
C VAL A 288 11.14 -1.75 -7.00
N VAL A 289 11.16 -3.05 -6.69
CA VAL A 289 10.70 -4.07 -7.64
C VAL A 289 9.23 -3.84 -8.00
N ALA A 290 8.37 -3.65 -7.01
CA ALA A 290 6.92 -3.47 -7.22
C ALA A 290 6.60 -2.17 -7.99
N TRP A 291 7.22 -1.05 -7.65
CA TRP A 291 6.84 0.28 -8.17
C TRP A 291 7.65 0.72 -9.38
N VAL A 292 8.85 0.17 -9.60
CA VAL A 292 9.71 0.56 -10.72
C VAL A 292 9.90 -0.58 -11.72
N ILE A 293 10.41 -1.74 -11.26
CA ILE A 293 10.82 -2.82 -12.16
C ILE A 293 9.60 -3.47 -12.85
N VAL A 294 8.55 -3.78 -12.08
CA VAL A 294 7.33 -4.42 -12.63
C VAL A 294 6.63 -3.52 -13.65
N PRO A 295 6.33 -2.23 -13.37
CA PRO A 295 5.74 -1.33 -14.36
C PRO A 295 6.64 -1.10 -15.58
N TRP A 296 7.96 -0.95 -15.37
CA TRP A 296 8.90 -0.76 -16.47
C TRP A 296 8.96 -1.96 -17.45
N ARG A 297 8.95 -3.20 -16.90
CA ARG A 297 8.82 -4.41 -17.71
C ARG A 297 7.48 -4.45 -18.45
N GLY A 298 6.40 -4.03 -17.81
CA GLY A 298 5.07 -3.91 -18.42
C GLY A 298 5.05 -2.93 -19.58
N ARG A 299 5.66 -1.76 -19.41
CA ARG A 299 5.80 -0.73 -20.46
C ARG A 299 6.62 -1.24 -21.66
N ARG A 300 7.74 -1.94 -21.41
CA ARG A 300 8.56 -2.52 -22.48
C ARG A 300 7.80 -3.58 -23.30
N ARG A 301 7.01 -4.43 -22.63
CA ARG A 301 6.17 -5.43 -23.30
C ARG A 301 5.10 -4.76 -24.17
N ARG A 302 4.44 -3.69 -23.68
CA ARG A 302 3.44 -2.94 -24.44
C ARG A 302 4.04 -2.38 -25.72
N ARG A 303 5.20 -1.71 -25.65
CA ARG A 303 5.91 -1.18 -26.83
C ARG A 303 6.32 -2.24 -27.87
N ARG A 304 6.50 -3.49 -27.46
CA ARG A 304 6.85 -4.58 -28.40
C ARG A 304 5.64 -5.11 -29.17
N HIS A 305 4.44 -5.07 -28.57
CA HIS A 305 3.22 -5.67 -29.14
C HIS A 305 2.28 -4.64 -29.80
N ASP A 306 2.51 -3.34 -29.63
CA ASP A 306 1.70 -2.28 -30.20
C ASP A 306 2.52 -1.45 -31.19
N PRO A 307 2.25 -1.58 -32.54
CA PRO A 307 2.96 -0.82 -33.56
C PRO A 307 2.78 0.68 -33.43
N LEU A 308 1.61 1.15 -32.97
CA LEU A 308 1.29 2.58 -32.78
C LEU A 308 2.05 3.17 -31.57
N ALA A 309 2.39 2.37 -30.57
CA ALA A 309 3.17 2.81 -29.41
C ALA A 309 4.69 2.94 -29.72
N ARG A 310 5.15 2.54 -30.93
CA ARG A 310 6.54 2.73 -31.40
C ARG A 310 6.76 4.12 -32.01
N ALA A 311 5.72 4.78 -32.49
CA ALA A 311 5.78 6.07 -33.19
C ALA A 311 5.57 7.29 -32.26
N ALA A 312 5.16 7.07 -30.99
CA ALA A 312 4.98 8.07 -29.95
C ALA A 312 5.99 7.89 -28.79
#